data_9d64dadde5f6d37f3c72ddfaec23f771
#
_entry.id   9d64dadde5f6d37f3c72ddfaec23f771
#
_cell.length_a   1.000
_cell.length_b   1.000
_cell.length_c   1.000
_cell.angle_alpha   90.00
_cell.angle_beta   90.00
_cell.angle_gamma   90.00
#
_symmetry.space_group_name_H-M   'P 1'
#
loop_
_entity.id
_entity.type
_entity.pdbx_description
1 polymer ?
#
loop_
_entity_poly.entity_id
_entity_poly.type
_entity_poly.pdbx_seq_one_letter_code
_entity_poly.pdbx_strand_id
1 'polypeptide(L)'
;MSNATSHLPGVNGVRPQRANLRPRYAQIVGWGMALPERIVTNDDLARMVDTSDDWIRSRTGIQERRMATSPKESTATLAIQAAREALRVADVPASHLDVVICATTSPEYLCPSTACLVQDALGAPRAGAFDLNAACSGFVYGLSVARSLVLSGDADYVLVVGAETLTRFLDWTDRNTCILFGDGAGAVLVAASHEPGGILSCVLGSDGSGSDLLMVPAGGSAHPPTMETVTNRMHMLRMDGKAVFRFAVQAMADGTRDAVAKAGLSLTDVDLVIPHQANVRIIQSSVVKQLKIPEQKVFVNLERYGNTSAASIPIALCEAIEAGRVRPGQTLVLAGFGAGLTWAATAIHWCAPVERTPAPWWKDAQREAGYQLASARSTWRRLARRAYGDVMGPADAPTVRGRLRATIDAGRAAWRTHKPSGRR
;
A
#
# COMPACT_ATOMS: atom_id res chain seq x y z
N MET A 1 5.20 12.31 60.88
CA MET A 1 5.47 11.60 59.61
C MET A 1 4.19 11.64 58.80
N SER A 2 4.10 12.58 57.90
CA SER A 2 2.88 12.93 57.14
C SER A 2 2.96 12.30 55.75
N ASN A 3 2.03 11.39 55.39
CA ASN A 3 1.87 10.80 54.09
C ASN A 3 1.24 11.82 53.14
N ALA A 4 2.02 12.33 52.21
CA ALA A 4 1.49 13.11 51.09
C ALA A 4 1.11 12.15 49.93
N THR A 5 -0.17 11.86 49.80
CA THR A 5 -0.75 11.21 48.61
C THR A 5 -0.94 12.26 47.52
N SER A 6 -0.14 12.15 46.46
CA SER A 6 -0.30 12.97 45.24
C SER A 6 -1.57 12.51 44.48
N HIS A 7 -2.61 13.32 44.49
CA HIS A 7 -3.76 13.16 43.61
C HIS A 7 -3.39 13.55 42.20
N LEU A 8 -3.34 12.59 41.27
CA LEU A 8 -3.41 12.85 39.83
C LEU A 8 -4.84 13.34 39.51
N PRO A 9 -5.03 14.42 38.74
CA PRO A 9 -6.36 14.87 38.34
C PRO A 9 -7.04 13.79 37.51
N GLY A 10 -8.23 13.40 37.93
CA GLY A 10 -9.05 12.38 37.30
C GLY A 10 -9.38 12.73 35.85
N VAL A 11 -9.09 11.79 34.96
CA VAL A 11 -9.57 11.79 33.57
C VAL A 11 -11.07 11.45 33.60
N ASN A 12 -11.89 12.40 33.99
CA ASN A 12 -13.33 12.33 33.83
C ASN A 12 -13.72 12.74 32.40
N GLY A 13 -13.42 11.86 31.47
CA GLY A 13 -13.92 11.86 30.11
C GLY A 13 -14.44 10.49 29.76
N VAL A 14 -15.46 10.01 30.52
CA VAL A 14 -16.27 8.88 30.06
C VAL A 14 -16.97 9.36 28.81
N ARG A 15 -16.50 8.90 27.63
CA ARG A 15 -17.25 9.04 26.38
C ARG A 15 -18.66 8.54 26.65
N PRO A 16 -19.71 9.27 26.26
CA PRO A 16 -21.07 8.81 26.46
C PRO A 16 -21.20 7.40 25.89
N GLN A 17 -21.78 6.47 26.67
CA GLN A 17 -22.11 5.14 26.21
C GLN A 17 -22.80 5.26 24.85
N ARG A 18 -22.31 4.51 23.85
CA ARG A 18 -22.85 4.43 22.49
C ARG A 18 -24.23 3.73 22.55
N ALA A 19 -25.21 4.38 23.19
CA ALA A 19 -26.58 3.93 23.17
C ALA A 19 -27.16 4.14 21.78
N ASN A 20 -27.56 3.04 21.10
CA ASN A 20 -28.26 3.03 19.78
C ASN A 20 -27.49 3.47 18.55
N LEU A 21 -26.21 3.11 18.41
CA LEU A 21 -25.56 3.22 17.10
C LEU A 21 -26.17 2.17 16.15
N ARG A 22 -26.70 2.64 15.02
CA ARG A 22 -27.09 1.76 13.92
C ARG A 22 -25.90 0.86 13.53
N PRO A 23 -26.15 -0.39 13.14
CA PRO A 23 -25.07 -1.25 12.63
C PRO A 23 -24.24 -0.53 11.56
N ARG A 24 -22.93 -0.72 11.59
CA ARG A 24 -22.01 -0.16 10.60
C ARG A 24 -21.42 -1.30 9.78
N TYR A 25 -21.33 -1.07 8.50
CA TYR A 25 -20.76 -2.00 7.53
C TYR A 25 -19.63 -1.30 6.77
N ALA A 26 -18.58 -2.04 6.42
CA ALA A 26 -17.45 -1.53 5.66
C ALA A 26 -17.63 -1.93 4.20
N GLN A 27 -17.98 -0.98 3.35
CA GLN A 27 -18.25 -1.23 1.93
C GLN A 27 -17.16 -0.63 1.05
N ILE A 28 -16.73 -1.36 0.00
CA ILE A 28 -15.89 -0.80 -1.05
C ILE A 28 -16.79 0.03 -1.95
N VAL A 29 -16.51 1.34 -2.06
CA VAL A 29 -17.31 2.31 -2.82
C VAL A 29 -16.53 2.94 -3.98
N GLY A 30 -15.22 2.75 -4.04
CA GLY A 30 -14.36 3.23 -5.10
C GLY A 30 -13.18 2.32 -5.32
N TRP A 31 -12.67 2.30 -6.54
CA TRP A 31 -11.53 1.50 -6.97
C TRP A 31 -10.76 2.22 -8.07
N GLY A 32 -9.49 1.90 -8.20
CA GLY A 32 -8.63 2.46 -9.24
C GLY A 32 -7.31 1.73 -9.32
N MET A 33 -6.68 1.77 -10.47
CA MET A 33 -5.36 1.18 -10.69
C MET A 33 -4.45 2.13 -11.47
N ALA A 34 -3.16 1.91 -11.35
CA ALA A 34 -2.13 2.60 -12.11
C ALA A 34 -1.02 1.61 -12.49
N LEU A 35 -0.62 1.66 -13.74
CA LEU A 35 0.37 0.75 -14.31
C LEU A 35 1.48 1.56 -14.97
N PRO A 36 2.74 1.14 -14.88
CA PRO A 36 3.81 1.72 -15.68
C PRO A 36 3.51 1.63 -17.17
N GLU A 37 4.03 2.59 -17.93
CA GLU A 37 3.82 2.63 -19.39
C GLU A 37 4.56 1.50 -20.10
N ARG A 38 5.77 1.15 -19.63
CA ARG A 38 6.62 0.17 -20.30
C ARG A 38 6.09 -1.24 -20.12
N ILE A 39 5.78 -1.88 -21.25
CA ILE A 39 5.53 -3.32 -21.35
C ILE A 39 6.87 -4.02 -21.59
N VAL A 40 7.12 -5.11 -20.89
CA VAL A 40 8.27 -5.99 -21.08
C VAL A 40 7.74 -7.40 -21.32
N THR A 41 8.00 -7.91 -22.53
CA THR A 41 7.58 -9.25 -22.95
C THR A 41 8.56 -10.32 -22.46
N ASN A 42 8.17 -11.58 -22.58
CA ASN A 42 9.09 -12.70 -22.31
C ASN A 42 10.27 -12.72 -23.31
N ASP A 43 10.07 -12.30 -24.55
CA ASP A 43 11.15 -12.19 -25.53
C ASP A 43 12.15 -11.08 -25.18
N ASP A 44 11.69 -9.98 -24.55
CA ASP A 44 12.60 -8.96 -24.04
C ASP A 44 13.47 -9.53 -22.90
N LEU A 45 12.89 -10.36 -22.01
CA LEU A 45 13.64 -11.04 -20.95
C LEU A 45 14.62 -12.07 -21.49
N ALA A 46 14.28 -12.78 -22.57
CA ALA A 46 15.17 -13.74 -23.21
C ALA A 46 16.46 -13.10 -23.78
N ARG A 47 16.46 -11.77 -24.01
CA ARG A 47 17.67 -11.02 -24.37
C ARG A 47 18.57 -10.68 -23.19
N MET A 48 18.05 -10.78 -21.95
CA MET A 48 18.73 -10.37 -20.72
C MET A 48 19.21 -11.56 -19.90
N VAL A 49 18.47 -12.66 -19.91
CA VAL A 49 18.71 -13.85 -19.09
C VAL A 49 18.38 -15.11 -19.89
N ASP A 50 19.05 -16.22 -19.59
CA ASP A 50 18.83 -17.52 -20.28
C ASP A 50 17.42 -18.09 -20.00
N THR A 51 16.44 -17.69 -20.84
CA THR A 51 15.03 -18.09 -20.76
C THR A 51 14.37 -18.07 -22.15
N SER A 52 13.07 -18.44 -22.23
CA SER A 52 12.24 -18.31 -23.42
C SER A 52 10.78 -18.05 -23.06
N ASP A 53 9.99 -17.56 -24.02
CA ASP A 53 8.54 -17.38 -23.82
C ASP A 53 7.87 -18.69 -23.41
N ASP A 54 8.13 -19.79 -24.12
CA ASP A 54 7.58 -21.11 -23.79
C ASP A 54 7.94 -21.57 -22.37
N TRP A 55 9.19 -21.32 -21.95
CA TRP A 55 9.66 -21.70 -20.62
C TRP A 55 8.94 -20.90 -19.52
N ILE A 56 8.76 -19.61 -19.70
CA ILE A 56 8.06 -18.75 -18.74
C ILE A 56 6.56 -19.08 -18.71
N ARG A 57 5.89 -19.10 -19.86
CA ARG A 57 4.45 -19.37 -19.97
C ARG A 57 4.05 -20.73 -19.41
N SER A 58 4.77 -21.77 -19.76
CA SER A 58 4.46 -23.13 -19.27
C SER A 58 4.57 -23.28 -17.76
N ARG A 59 5.43 -22.47 -17.10
CA ARG A 59 5.66 -22.52 -15.65
C ARG A 59 4.82 -21.56 -14.85
N THR A 60 4.48 -20.41 -15.42
CA THR A 60 3.87 -19.29 -14.68
C THR A 60 2.54 -18.82 -15.26
N GLY A 61 2.35 -18.96 -16.56
CA GLY A 61 1.27 -18.35 -17.32
C GLY A 61 1.55 -16.91 -17.75
N ILE A 62 2.66 -16.29 -17.32
CA ILE A 62 3.00 -14.89 -17.60
C ILE A 62 3.50 -14.74 -19.05
N GLN A 63 3.01 -13.73 -19.77
CA GLN A 63 3.40 -13.40 -21.13
C GLN A 63 4.15 -12.07 -21.17
N GLU A 64 3.72 -11.10 -20.38
CA GLU A 64 4.31 -9.79 -20.26
C GLU A 64 4.15 -9.23 -18.83
N ARG A 65 4.84 -8.15 -18.54
CA ARG A 65 4.72 -7.39 -17.30
C ARG A 65 4.92 -5.91 -17.54
N ARG A 66 4.53 -5.11 -16.58
CA ARG A 66 4.80 -3.68 -16.55
C ARG A 66 6.02 -3.41 -15.69
N MET A 67 6.87 -2.48 -16.14
CA MET A 67 8.09 -2.09 -15.43
C MET A 67 8.19 -0.58 -15.29
N ALA A 68 8.35 -0.09 -14.08
CA ALA A 68 8.61 1.30 -13.75
C ALA A 68 10.05 1.68 -14.08
N THR A 69 10.29 2.16 -15.30
CA THR A 69 11.62 2.53 -15.79
C THR A 69 11.87 4.04 -15.80
N SER A 70 10.81 4.83 -15.77
CA SER A 70 10.91 6.28 -15.67
C SER A 70 11.23 6.72 -14.24
N PRO A 71 12.07 7.74 -14.02
CA PRO A 71 12.24 8.36 -12.71
C PRO A 71 10.92 8.95 -12.13
N LYS A 72 9.91 9.15 -12.98
CA LYS A 72 8.58 9.62 -12.59
C LYS A 72 7.64 8.49 -12.16
N GLU A 73 8.01 7.25 -12.38
CA GLU A 73 7.27 6.06 -12.00
C GLU A 73 7.94 5.46 -10.77
N SER A 74 7.36 5.69 -9.61
CA SER A 74 7.79 5.12 -8.33
C SER A 74 6.59 4.52 -7.61
N THR A 75 6.82 3.80 -6.53
CA THR A 75 5.74 3.23 -5.72
C THR A 75 4.76 4.30 -5.27
N ALA A 76 5.26 5.46 -4.81
CA ALA A 76 4.40 6.56 -4.39
C ALA A 76 3.61 7.17 -5.55
N THR A 77 4.23 7.37 -6.71
CA THR A 77 3.52 7.99 -7.86
C THR A 77 2.45 7.09 -8.44
N LEU A 78 2.70 5.79 -8.54
CA LEU A 78 1.69 4.80 -8.94
C LEU A 78 0.56 4.72 -7.91
N ALA A 79 0.90 4.69 -6.60
CA ALA A 79 -0.08 4.70 -5.51
C ALA A 79 -0.98 5.94 -5.56
N ILE A 80 -0.42 7.13 -5.83
CA ILE A 80 -1.18 8.39 -5.96
C ILE A 80 -2.15 8.32 -7.14
N GLN A 81 -1.74 7.79 -8.28
CA GLN A 81 -2.58 7.67 -9.46
C GLN A 81 -3.77 6.71 -9.20
N ALA A 82 -3.49 5.52 -8.66
CA ALA A 82 -4.52 4.55 -8.30
C ALA A 82 -5.51 5.12 -7.26
N ALA A 83 -5.00 5.84 -6.26
CA ALA A 83 -5.78 6.48 -5.21
C ALA A 83 -6.71 7.58 -5.77
N ARG A 84 -6.21 8.43 -6.67
CA ARG A 84 -7.02 9.48 -7.34
C ARG A 84 -8.18 8.87 -8.12
N GLU A 85 -7.92 7.77 -8.82
CA GLU A 85 -8.96 7.05 -9.56
C GLU A 85 -9.99 6.43 -8.62
N ALA A 86 -9.58 5.81 -7.51
CA ALA A 86 -10.50 5.26 -6.51
C ALA A 86 -11.41 6.34 -5.90
N LEU A 87 -10.87 7.52 -5.59
CA LEU A 87 -11.65 8.66 -5.11
C LEU A 87 -12.58 9.24 -6.19
N ARG A 88 -12.14 9.25 -7.44
CA ARG A 88 -12.95 9.68 -8.57
C ARG A 88 -14.15 8.77 -8.77
N VAL A 89 -13.94 7.46 -8.70
CA VAL A 89 -15.00 6.44 -8.80
C VAL A 89 -16.03 6.58 -7.69
N ALA A 90 -15.56 6.78 -6.46
CA ALA A 90 -16.42 6.94 -5.28
C ALA A 90 -17.16 8.28 -5.25
N ASP A 91 -16.76 9.26 -6.05
CA ASP A 91 -17.21 10.66 -5.97
C ASP A 91 -16.96 11.29 -4.56
N VAL A 92 -15.88 10.89 -3.90
CA VAL A 92 -15.51 11.33 -2.55
C VAL A 92 -14.29 12.28 -2.61
N PRO A 93 -14.39 13.50 -2.03
CA PRO A 93 -13.24 14.40 -1.91
C PRO A 93 -12.16 13.83 -0.96
N ALA A 94 -10.90 13.98 -1.31
CA ALA A 94 -9.77 13.50 -0.49
C ALA A 94 -9.75 14.10 0.94
N SER A 95 -10.32 15.30 1.11
CA SER A 95 -10.45 15.95 2.43
C SER A 95 -11.35 15.20 3.42
N HIS A 96 -12.13 14.23 2.95
CA HIS A 96 -12.99 13.39 3.79
C HIS A 96 -12.28 12.11 4.26
N LEU A 97 -11.10 11.80 3.74
CA LEU A 97 -10.34 10.64 4.19
C LEU A 97 -9.95 10.78 5.66
N ASP A 98 -10.16 9.71 6.42
CA ASP A 98 -9.73 9.57 7.81
C ASP A 98 -8.40 8.83 7.91
N VAL A 99 -8.19 7.82 7.04
CA VAL A 99 -6.97 7.02 7.03
C VAL A 99 -6.56 6.67 5.59
N VAL A 100 -5.24 6.68 5.35
CA VAL A 100 -4.59 6.15 4.15
C VAL A 100 -3.65 5.02 4.56
N ILE A 101 -3.88 3.82 4.02
CA ILE A 101 -3.04 2.64 4.23
C ILE A 101 -2.38 2.28 2.90
N CYS A 102 -1.06 2.22 2.85
CA CYS A 102 -0.32 1.73 1.70
C CYS A 102 0.31 0.37 2.02
N ALA A 103 -0.21 -0.68 1.41
CA ALA A 103 0.39 -2.01 1.47
C ALA A 103 1.52 -2.11 0.45
N THR A 104 2.75 -2.24 0.92
CA THR A 104 3.94 -2.29 0.05
C THR A 104 5.12 -2.97 0.73
N THR A 105 5.94 -3.67 -0.05
CA THR A 105 7.27 -4.17 0.31
C THR A 105 8.40 -3.39 -0.37
N SER A 106 8.03 -2.52 -1.32
CA SER A 106 8.95 -1.63 -2.04
C SER A 106 8.58 -0.16 -1.78
N PRO A 107 8.62 0.29 -0.50
CA PRO A 107 8.21 1.65 -0.15
C PRO A 107 9.10 2.68 -0.85
N GLU A 108 8.58 3.91 -1.02
CA GLU A 108 9.35 5.01 -1.61
C GLU A 108 10.64 5.29 -0.82
N TYR A 109 10.53 5.25 0.50
CA TYR A 109 11.61 5.37 1.48
C TYR A 109 11.36 4.44 2.66
N LEU A 110 12.43 4.07 3.40
CA LEU A 110 12.24 3.43 4.71
C LEU A 110 11.48 4.35 5.69
N CYS A 111 11.70 5.65 5.58
CA CYS A 111 11.04 6.72 6.33
C CYS A 111 11.19 8.02 5.53
N PRO A 112 10.11 8.78 5.30
CA PRO A 112 8.72 8.56 5.77
C PRO A 112 8.01 7.41 5.04
N SER A 113 6.81 7.02 5.55
CA SER A 113 5.95 6.04 4.88
C SER A 113 5.46 6.55 3.53
N THR A 114 5.28 5.65 2.56
CA THR A 114 4.70 5.93 1.25
C THR A 114 3.29 6.50 1.37
N ALA A 115 2.50 6.00 2.32
CA ALA A 115 1.15 6.51 2.60
C ALA A 115 1.14 7.99 2.98
N CYS A 116 2.17 8.51 3.68
CA CYS A 116 2.28 9.95 3.96
C CYS A 116 2.45 10.78 2.70
N LEU A 117 3.20 10.26 1.72
CA LEU A 117 3.37 10.93 0.43
C LEU A 117 2.07 10.93 -0.38
N VAL A 118 1.36 9.81 -0.36
CA VAL A 118 0.02 9.69 -0.98
C VAL A 118 -0.95 10.67 -0.32
N GLN A 119 -1.01 10.72 1.01
CA GLN A 119 -1.87 11.61 1.79
C GLN A 119 -1.64 13.08 1.45
N ASP A 120 -0.37 13.52 1.38
CA ASP A 120 0.01 14.90 1.03
C ASP A 120 -0.39 15.25 -0.41
N ALA A 121 -0.08 14.35 -1.37
CA ALA A 121 -0.38 14.55 -2.80
C ALA A 121 -1.89 14.56 -3.13
N LEU A 122 -2.71 13.87 -2.32
CA LEU A 122 -4.16 13.89 -2.42
C LEU A 122 -4.78 15.14 -1.77
N GLY A 123 -4.05 15.81 -0.90
CA GLY A 123 -4.59 16.91 -0.12
C GLY A 123 -5.59 16.47 0.94
N ALA A 124 -5.29 15.38 1.65
CA ALA A 124 -6.10 14.81 2.73
C ALA A 124 -5.56 15.25 4.12
N PRO A 125 -5.76 16.50 4.57
CA PRO A 125 -5.01 17.09 5.68
C PRO A 125 -5.34 16.50 7.05
N ARG A 126 -6.44 15.78 7.18
CA ARG A 126 -6.89 15.15 8.42
C ARG A 126 -6.60 13.65 8.48
N ALA A 127 -6.26 13.04 7.36
CA ALA A 127 -6.04 11.61 7.30
C ALA A 127 -4.77 11.20 8.05
N GLY A 128 -4.88 10.20 8.93
CA GLY A 128 -3.75 9.41 9.39
C GLY A 128 -3.19 8.58 8.23
N ALA A 129 -1.85 8.37 8.17
CA ALA A 129 -1.26 7.66 7.05
C ALA A 129 -0.11 6.75 7.54
N PHE A 130 -0.09 5.50 7.08
CA PHE A 130 0.97 4.53 7.41
C PHE A 130 1.10 3.46 6.33
N ASP A 131 2.31 2.90 6.21
CA ASP A 131 2.56 1.73 5.38
C ASP A 131 2.30 0.44 6.17
N LEU A 132 1.80 -0.59 5.47
CA LEU A 132 1.58 -1.91 5.99
C LEU A 132 2.39 -2.92 5.17
N ASN A 133 3.23 -3.70 5.82
CA ASN A 133 4.02 -4.73 5.17
C ASN A 133 3.56 -6.13 5.62
N ALA A 134 2.87 -6.83 4.72
CA ALA A 134 2.58 -8.26 4.79
C ALA A 134 2.78 -8.88 3.39
N ALA A 135 3.75 -8.34 2.65
CA ALA A 135 4.10 -8.72 1.29
C ALA A 135 2.87 -8.81 0.37
N CYS A 136 2.79 -9.87 -0.47
CA CYS A 136 1.72 -10.00 -1.45
C CYS A 136 0.31 -10.15 -0.83
N SER A 137 0.19 -10.49 0.46
CA SER A 137 -1.08 -10.49 1.19
C SER A 137 -1.45 -9.12 1.77
N GLY A 138 -0.54 -8.14 1.69
CA GLY A 138 -0.64 -6.84 2.35
C GLY A 138 -1.91 -6.08 2.04
N PHE A 139 -2.41 -6.12 0.81
CA PHE A 139 -3.66 -5.45 0.45
C PHE A 139 -4.86 -6.00 1.25
N VAL A 140 -4.99 -7.32 1.39
CA VAL A 140 -6.08 -7.95 2.16
C VAL A 140 -5.92 -7.69 3.66
N TYR A 141 -4.68 -7.63 4.17
CA TYR A 141 -4.40 -7.14 5.53
C TYR A 141 -4.88 -5.70 5.71
N GLY A 142 -4.60 -4.83 4.73
CA GLY A 142 -5.07 -3.44 4.71
C GLY A 142 -6.60 -3.34 4.73
N LEU A 143 -7.30 -4.20 3.96
CA LEU A 143 -8.77 -4.29 4.00
C LEU A 143 -9.29 -4.72 5.38
N SER A 144 -8.61 -5.64 6.05
CA SER A 144 -8.97 -6.07 7.41
C SER A 144 -8.84 -4.94 8.43
N VAL A 145 -7.77 -4.14 8.34
CA VAL A 145 -7.57 -2.95 9.18
C VAL A 145 -8.64 -1.90 8.87
N ALA A 146 -8.88 -1.61 7.60
CA ALA A 146 -9.89 -0.64 7.17
C ALA A 146 -11.30 -1.04 7.67
N ARG A 147 -11.67 -2.32 7.50
CA ARG A 147 -12.93 -2.86 8.04
C ARG A 147 -13.05 -2.63 9.54
N SER A 148 -12.00 -2.92 10.29
CA SER A 148 -12.00 -2.78 11.75
C SER A 148 -12.19 -1.33 12.19
N LEU A 149 -11.50 -0.38 11.55
CA LEU A 149 -11.63 1.05 11.81
C LEU A 149 -13.04 1.57 11.49
N VAL A 150 -13.64 1.09 10.40
CA VAL A 150 -15.00 1.46 10.01
C VAL A 150 -16.01 0.89 11.00
N LEU A 151 -15.91 -0.39 11.37
CA LEU A 151 -16.86 -1.03 12.29
C LEU A 151 -16.77 -0.47 13.71
N SER A 152 -15.56 -0.08 14.18
CA SER A 152 -15.39 0.58 15.49
C SER A 152 -15.95 2.00 15.51
N GLY A 153 -16.14 2.62 14.34
CA GLY A 153 -16.56 4.01 14.19
C GLY A 153 -15.42 5.01 14.38
N ASP A 154 -14.17 4.55 14.28
CA ASP A 154 -13.00 5.42 14.33
C ASP A 154 -12.69 6.07 12.96
N ALA A 155 -13.23 5.51 11.87
CA ALA A 155 -13.13 6.06 10.53
C ALA A 155 -14.44 5.88 9.74
N ASP A 156 -14.75 6.85 8.89
CA ASP A 156 -15.83 6.76 7.90
C ASP A 156 -15.28 6.43 6.52
N TYR A 157 -14.10 6.91 6.17
CA TYR A 157 -13.44 6.69 4.88
C TYR A 157 -11.99 6.26 5.05
N VAL A 158 -11.69 5.05 4.61
CA VAL A 158 -10.32 4.48 4.63
C VAL A 158 -9.90 4.15 3.21
N LEU A 159 -8.82 4.78 2.74
CA LEU A 159 -8.20 4.47 1.46
C LEU A 159 -7.17 3.36 1.68
N VAL A 160 -7.31 2.25 0.98
CA VAL A 160 -6.36 1.12 0.99
C VAL A 160 -5.73 1.02 -0.38
N VAL A 161 -4.41 1.13 -0.43
CA VAL A 161 -3.61 1.04 -1.65
C VAL A 161 -2.66 -0.15 -1.55
N GLY A 162 -2.58 -0.97 -2.59
CA GLY A 162 -1.49 -1.91 -2.81
C GLY A 162 -0.60 -1.36 -3.92
N ALA A 163 0.68 -1.11 -3.67
CA ALA A 163 1.57 -0.49 -4.64
C ALA A 163 2.99 -1.06 -4.57
N GLU A 164 3.56 -1.39 -5.74
CA GLU A 164 4.87 -2.03 -5.82
C GLU A 164 5.68 -1.58 -7.04
N THR A 165 6.98 -1.45 -6.85
CA THR A 165 7.99 -1.38 -7.90
C THR A 165 9.07 -2.44 -7.66
N LEU A 166 8.64 -3.69 -7.55
CA LEU A 166 9.50 -4.83 -7.19
C LEU A 166 10.56 -5.13 -8.24
N THR A 167 10.35 -4.74 -9.50
CA THR A 167 11.35 -4.94 -10.55
C THR A 167 12.69 -4.25 -10.25
N ARG A 168 12.71 -3.26 -9.36
CA ARG A 168 13.91 -2.57 -8.86
C ARG A 168 14.73 -3.38 -7.87
N PHE A 169 14.13 -4.43 -7.30
CA PHE A 169 14.74 -5.30 -6.30
C PHE A 169 15.04 -6.70 -6.83
N LEU A 170 15.01 -6.90 -8.16
CA LEU A 170 15.29 -8.20 -8.79
C LEU A 170 16.74 -8.34 -9.19
N ASP A 171 17.30 -9.53 -8.97
CA ASP A 171 18.54 -9.93 -9.61
C ASP A 171 18.24 -10.40 -11.04
N TRP A 172 18.53 -9.55 -12.00
CA TRP A 172 18.31 -9.82 -13.43
C TRP A 172 19.25 -10.92 -14.00
N THR A 173 20.08 -11.55 -13.16
CA THR A 173 20.85 -12.74 -13.49
C THR A 173 20.23 -14.04 -12.97
N ASP A 174 19.23 -13.94 -12.04
CA ASP A 174 18.47 -15.09 -11.55
C ASP A 174 17.15 -15.25 -12.30
N ARG A 175 17.16 -16.11 -13.32
CA ARG A 175 15.97 -16.40 -14.14
C ARG A 175 14.79 -16.99 -13.36
N ASN A 176 15.02 -17.59 -12.17
CA ASN A 176 13.93 -18.19 -11.41
C ASN A 176 13.05 -17.15 -10.72
N THR A 177 13.60 -15.98 -10.46
CA THR A 177 12.94 -14.89 -9.75
C THR A 177 12.58 -13.72 -10.68
N CYS A 178 13.49 -13.26 -11.54
CA CYS A 178 13.29 -12.05 -12.34
C CYS A 178 12.14 -12.15 -13.36
N ILE A 179 11.79 -13.35 -13.81
CA ILE A 179 10.72 -13.57 -14.79
C ILE A 179 9.29 -13.41 -14.20
N LEU A 180 9.17 -13.38 -12.86
CA LEU A 180 7.86 -13.47 -12.21
C LEU A 180 7.21 -12.10 -12.00
N PHE A 181 7.99 -11.11 -11.60
CA PHE A 181 7.47 -9.88 -11.04
C PHE A 181 7.22 -8.79 -12.07
N GLY A 182 6.25 -7.96 -11.76
CA GLY A 182 5.94 -6.70 -12.43
C GLY A 182 5.61 -5.61 -11.41
N ASP A 183 5.41 -4.39 -11.90
CA ASP A 183 5.13 -3.20 -11.11
C ASP A 183 3.71 -2.70 -11.36
N GLY A 184 3.14 -2.04 -10.36
CA GLY A 184 1.82 -1.43 -10.46
C GLY A 184 1.26 -1.01 -9.11
N ALA A 185 0.10 -0.38 -9.15
CA ALA A 185 -0.68 -0.03 -7.99
C ALA A 185 -2.17 -0.25 -8.24
N GLY A 186 -2.87 -0.65 -7.18
CA GLY A 186 -4.32 -0.66 -7.16
C GLY A 186 -4.82 -0.13 -5.83
N ALA A 187 -5.96 0.53 -5.81
CA ALA A 187 -6.51 1.16 -4.63
C ALA A 187 -8.02 0.92 -4.53
N VAL A 188 -8.53 0.87 -3.30
CA VAL A 188 -9.96 0.92 -3.03
C VAL A 188 -10.26 1.93 -1.92
N LEU A 189 -11.42 2.56 -2.02
CA LEU A 189 -12.00 3.34 -0.93
C LEU A 189 -13.00 2.48 -0.17
N VAL A 190 -12.74 2.26 1.10
CA VAL A 190 -13.65 1.61 2.04
C VAL A 190 -14.42 2.68 2.79
N ALA A 191 -15.74 2.63 2.72
CA ALA A 191 -16.61 3.59 3.39
C ALA A 191 -17.52 2.93 4.41
N ALA A 192 -17.89 3.69 5.43
CA ALA A 192 -18.94 3.32 6.36
C ALA A 192 -20.32 3.34 5.68
N SER A 193 -21.11 2.30 5.93
CA SER A 193 -22.49 2.19 5.47
C SER A 193 -23.38 1.73 6.62
N HIS A 194 -24.66 2.07 6.57
CA HIS A 194 -25.69 1.51 7.44
C HIS A 194 -26.51 0.40 6.73
N GLU A 195 -26.30 0.24 5.42
CA GLU A 195 -26.89 -0.84 4.65
C GLU A 195 -26.04 -2.11 4.76
N PRO A 196 -26.66 -3.28 5.01
CA PRO A 196 -25.95 -4.55 5.12
C PRO A 196 -25.12 -4.88 3.88
N GLY A 197 -23.95 -5.48 4.09
CA GLY A 197 -23.05 -5.94 3.04
C GLY A 197 -21.62 -5.44 3.19
N GLY A 198 -20.85 -5.41 2.11
CA GLY A 198 -19.44 -5.04 2.10
C GLY A 198 -18.53 -6.17 2.58
N ILE A 199 -17.47 -5.85 3.30
CA ILE A 199 -16.46 -6.80 3.77
C ILE A 199 -17.05 -7.60 4.95
N LEU A 200 -17.47 -8.86 4.66
CA LEU A 200 -18.16 -9.73 5.61
C LEU A 200 -17.19 -10.34 6.64
N SER A 201 -16.06 -10.83 6.15
CA SER A 201 -15.05 -11.53 6.97
C SER A 201 -13.65 -11.20 6.50
N CYS A 202 -12.67 -11.33 7.41
CA CYS A 202 -11.26 -11.35 7.09
C CYS A 202 -10.58 -12.46 7.90
N VAL A 203 -9.67 -13.19 7.25
CA VAL A 203 -8.76 -14.16 7.87
C VAL A 203 -7.35 -13.71 7.57
N LEU A 204 -6.52 -13.62 8.59
CA LEU A 204 -5.10 -13.27 8.52
C LEU A 204 -4.30 -14.36 9.18
N GLY A 205 -3.15 -14.68 8.63
CA GLY A 205 -2.24 -15.65 9.20
C GLY A 205 -0.80 -15.43 8.80
N SER A 206 0.12 -15.91 9.62
CA SER A 206 1.56 -15.83 9.37
C SER A 206 2.30 -17.03 9.95
N ASP A 207 3.41 -17.38 9.29
CA ASP A 207 4.38 -18.39 9.74
C ASP A 207 5.80 -17.84 9.57
N GLY A 208 6.34 -17.30 10.64
CA GLY A 208 7.70 -16.72 10.66
C GLY A 208 8.81 -17.76 10.51
N SER A 209 8.52 -19.07 10.64
CA SER A 209 9.52 -20.12 10.43
C SER A 209 9.97 -20.24 8.97
N GLY A 210 9.19 -19.68 8.02
CA GLY A 210 9.53 -19.62 6.60
C GLY A 210 10.08 -18.27 6.13
N SER A 211 10.60 -17.45 7.03
CA SER A 211 11.07 -16.07 6.74
C SER A 211 12.19 -15.99 5.70
N ASP A 212 13.00 -17.03 5.57
CA ASP A 212 14.10 -17.13 4.61
C ASP A 212 13.69 -17.63 3.21
N LEU A 213 12.46 -18.12 3.06
CA LEU A 213 11.98 -18.69 1.80
C LEU A 213 11.68 -17.65 0.73
N LEU A 214 11.35 -16.43 1.14
CA LEU A 214 11.10 -15.28 0.25
C LEU A 214 11.46 -14.00 1.01
N MET A 215 12.58 -13.36 0.67
CA MET A 215 13.10 -12.21 1.41
C MET A 215 14.01 -11.31 0.57
N VAL A 216 14.21 -10.07 1.03
CA VAL A 216 15.33 -9.21 0.67
C VAL A 216 16.29 -9.20 1.86
N PRO A 217 17.48 -9.82 1.78
CA PRO A 217 18.33 -10.07 2.96
C PRO A 217 18.91 -8.82 3.63
N ALA A 218 19.18 -7.74 2.88
CA ALA A 218 19.78 -6.53 3.40
C ALA A 218 18.94 -5.28 3.13
N GLY A 219 19.27 -4.19 3.82
CA GLY A 219 18.53 -2.93 3.78
C GLY A 219 17.75 -2.67 5.06
N GLY A 220 17.57 -3.70 5.91
CA GLY A 220 16.97 -3.60 7.23
C GLY A 220 18.01 -3.56 8.36
N SER A 221 17.54 -3.63 9.61
CA SER A 221 18.38 -3.54 10.82
C SER A 221 19.31 -4.74 11.03
N ALA A 222 18.96 -5.93 10.51
CA ALA A 222 19.80 -7.12 10.60
C ALA A 222 21.07 -6.98 9.73
N HIS A 223 20.89 -6.46 8.54
CA HIS A 223 21.99 -6.22 7.58
C HIS A 223 21.80 -4.80 6.99
N PRO A 224 22.28 -3.76 7.66
CA PRO A 224 22.25 -2.39 7.12
C PRO A 224 23.04 -2.29 5.81
N PRO A 225 22.75 -1.30 4.96
CA PRO A 225 23.45 -1.10 3.70
C PRO A 225 24.94 -0.84 3.92
N THR A 226 25.80 -1.65 3.30
CA THR A 226 27.26 -1.51 3.27
C THR A 226 27.76 -1.84 1.85
N MET A 227 29.01 -1.50 1.55
CA MET A 227 29.64 -1.91 0.27
C MET A 227 29.63 -3.44 0.11
N GLU A 228 29.82 -4.18 1.20
CA GLU A 228 29.78 -5.64 1.20
C GLU A 228 28.38 -6.17 0.86
N THR A 229 27.31 -5.65 1.49
CA THR A 229 25.94 -6.09 1.20
C THR A 229 25.50 -5.76 -0.22
N VAL A 230 25.97 -4.64 -0.78
CA VAL A 230 25.73 -4.26 -2.19
C VAL A 230 26.48 -5.18 -3.14
N THR A 231 27.78 -5.40 -2.92
CA THR A 231 28.62 -6.27 -3.75
C THR A 231 28.11 -7.72 -3.77
N ASN A 232 27.59 -8.22 -2.62
CA ASN A 232 27.03 -9.56 -2.50
C ASN A 232 25.55 -9.63 -2.92
N ARG A 233 25.00 -8.58 -3.55
CA ARG A 233 23.62 -8.50 -4.04
C ARG A 233 22.57 -8.87 -2.98
N MET A 234 22.83 -8.56 -1.71
CA MET A 234 21.91 -8.86 -0.61
C MET A 234 20.67 -7.96 -0.60
N HIS A 235 20.65 -6.90 -1.42
CA HIS A 235 19.50 -6.01 -1.61
C HIS A 235 18.52 -6.52 -2.68
N MET A 236 18.78 -7.71 -3.24
CA MET A 236 17.93 -8.32 -4.25
C MET A 236 17.02 -9.38 -3.62
N LEU A 237 15.81 -9.49 -4.16
CA LEU A 237 14.82 -10.48 -3.73
C LEU A 237 15.35 -11.91 -3.99
N ARG A 238 15.25 -12.76 -2.98
CA ARG A 238 15.61 -14.18 -3.04
C ARG A 238 14.41 -15.04 -2.73
N MET A 239 14.26 -16.19 -3.43
CA MET A 239 13.10 -17.05 -3.27
C MET A 239 13.46 -18.54 -3.45
N ASP A 240 13.03 -19.39 -2.51
CA ASP A 240 12.87 -20.82 -2.75
C ASP A 240 11.51 -21.08 -3.41
N GLY A 241 11.48 -21.09 -4.73
CA GLY A 241 10.23 -21.22 -5.48
C GLY A 241 9.48 -22.53 -5.23
N LYS A 242 10.17 -23.64 -4.84
CA LYS A 242 9.50 -24.92 -4.55
C LYS A 242 8.82 -24.91 -3.20
N ALA A 243 9.48 -24.39 -2.17
CA ALA A 243 8.91 -24.30 -0.84
C ALA A 243 7.75 -23.27 -0.81
N VAL A 244 7.94 -22.11 -1.42
CA VAL A 244 6.91 -21.09 -1.57
C VAL A 244 5.69 -21.63 -2.33
N PHE A 245 5.88 -22.40 -3.41
CA PHE A 245 4.76 -22.99 -4.16
C PHE A 245 3.89 -23.91 -3.28
N ARG A 246 4.51 -24.83 -2.52
CA ARG A 246 3.76 -25.75 -1.63
C ARG A 246 2.96 -25.00 -0.57
N PHE A 247 3.60 -24.04 0.08
CA PHE A 247 2.94 -23.17 1.05
C PHE A 247 1.77 -22.40 0.43
N ALA A 248 2.00 -21.76 -0.71
CA ALA A 248 1.04 -20.92 -1.39
C ALA A 248 -0.25 -21.66 -1.75
N VAL A 249 -0.13 -22.89 -2.28
CA VAL A 249 -1.29 -23.72 -2.63
C VAL A 249 -2.15 -24.00 -1.41
N GLN A 250 -1.54 -24.38 -0.29
CA GLN A 250 -2.27 -24.69 0.94
C GLN A 250 -2.85 -23.44 1.59
N ALA A 251 -2.05 -22.39 1.76
CA ALA A 251 -2.46 -21.15 2.41
C ALA A 251 -3.60 -20.44 1.67
N MET A 252 -3.56 -20.42 0.33
CA MET A 252 -4.63 -19.84 -0.48
C MET A 252 -5.94 -20.64 -0.36
N ALA A 253 -5.86 -21.98 -0.37
CA ALA A 253 -7.04 -22.83 -0.24
C ALA A 253 -7.66 -22.72 1.15
N ASP A 254 -6.86 -22.84 2.21
CA ASP A 254 -7.36 -22.78 3.58
C ASP A 254 -7.88 -21.39 3.92
N GLY A 255 -7.11 -20.34 3.59
CA GLY A 255 -7.55 -18.96 3.81
C GLY A 255 -8.88 -18.64 3.12
N THR A 256 -9.06 -19.11 1.87
CA THR A 256 -10.33 -18.96 1.13
C THR A 256 -11.47 -19.67 1.86
N ARG A 257 -11.28 -20.92 2.24
CA ARG A 257 -12.29 -21.73 2.95
C ARG A 257 -12.69 -21.07 4.28
N ASP A 258 -11.69 -20.65 5.05
CA ASP A 258 -11.90 -20.07 6.37
C ASP A 258 -12.60 -18.70 6.28
N ALA A 259 -12.26 -17.88 5.27
CA ALA A 259 -12.92 -16.59 5.06
C ALA A 259 -14.39 -16.76 4.69
N VAL A 260 -14.70 -17.72 3.81
CA VAL A 260 -16.09 -18.07 3.42
C VAL A 260 -16.86 -18.59 4.63
N ALA A 261 -16.31 -19.56 5.36
CA ALA A 261 -16.94 -20.11 6.56
C ALA A 261 -17.17 -19.05 7.65
N LYS A 262 -16.20 -18.15 7.88
CA LYS A 262 -16.31 -17.04 8.84
C LYS A 262 -17.38 -16.02 8.46
N ALA A 263 -17.70 -15.91 7.16
CA ALA A 263 -18.82 -15.10 6.67
C ALA A 263 -20.19 -15.80 6.83
N GLY A 264 -20.22 -17.05 7.32
CA GLY A 264 -21.45 -17.85 7.40
C GLY A 264 -21.91 -18.40 6.06
N LEU A 265 -21.01 -18.48 5.08
CA LEU A 265 -21.26 -18.92 3.71
C LEU A 265 -20.62 -20.27 3.43
N SER A 266 -21.01 -20.87 2.32
CA SER A 266 -20.41 -22.06 1.71
C SER A 266 -19.65 -21.68 0.43
N LEU A 267 -18.76 -22.54 -0.05
CA LEU A 267 -18.02 -22.30 -1.30
C LEU A 267 -18.95 -22.22 -2.53
N THR A 268 -20.15 -22.79 -2.44
CA THR A 268 -21.15 -22.69 -3.52
C THR A 268 -21.75 -21.31 -3.65
N ASP A 269 -21.77 -20.51 -2.55
CA ASP A 269 -22.29 -19.15 -2.51
C ASP A 269 -21.30 -18.12 -3.09
N VAL A 270 -20.07 -18.55 -3.41
CA VAL A 270 -19.05 -17.68 -4.00
C VAL A 270 -19.30 -17.54 -5.50
N ASP A 271 -19.45 -16.29 -5.95
CA ASP A 271 -19.65 -15.94 -7.36
C ASP A 271 -18.32 -15.73 -8.10
N LEU A 272 -17.32 -15.11 -7.43
CA LEU A 272 -16.03 -14.83 -8.04
C LEU A 272 -14.91 -14.88 -6.99
N VAL A 273 -13.82 -15.56 -7.33
CA VAL A 273 -12.57 -15.53 -6.58
C VAL A 273 -11.55 -14.70 -7.36
N ILE A 274 -10.95 -13.71 -6.70
CA ILE A 274 -9.84 -12.90 -7.21
C ILE A 274 -8.61 -13.22 -6.35
N PRO A 275 -7.82 -14.22 -6.74
CA PRO A 275 -6.64 -14.64 -5.99
C PRO A 275 -5.45 -13.71 -6.28
N HIS A 276 -4.43 -13.74 -5.42
CA HIS A 276 -3.13 -13.18 -5.72
C HIS A 276 -2.56 -13.73 -7.03
N GLN A 277 -2.14 -12.85 -7.92
CA GLN A 277 -1.73 -13.14 -9.29
C GLN A 277 -0.22 -13.48 -9.35
N ALA A 278 0.21 -14.52 -8.64
CA ALA A 278 1.63 -14.92 -8.60
C ALA A 278 2.02 -15.91 -9.70
N ASN A 279 1.17 -16.90 -9.93
CA ASN A 279 1.43 -18.02 -10.83
C ASN A 279 0.13 -18.77 -11.11
N VAL A 280 -0.19 -19.01 -12.38
CA VAL A 280 -1.44 -19.70 -12.78
C VAL A 280 -1.52 -21.10 -12.19
N ARG A 281 -0.38 -21.80 -12.04
CA ARG A 281 -0.34 -23.17 -11.48
C ARG A 281 -0.71 -23.19 -9.99
N ILE A 282 -0.38 -22.17 -9.22
CA ILE A 282 -0.80 -22.02 -7.83
C ILE A 282 -2.33 -21.84 -7.78
N ILE A 283 -2.86 -20.92 -8.59
CA ILE A 283 -4.29 -20.65 -8.67
C ILE A 283 -5.08 -21.92 -9.06
N GLN A 284 -4.63 -22.62 -10.10
CA GLN A 284 -5.23 -23.87 -10.55
C GLN A 284 -5.18 -24.96 -9.46
N SER A 285 -4.06 -25.09 -8.75
CA SER A 285 -3.90 -26.13 -7.75
C SER A 285 -4.72 -25.87 -6.48
N SER A 286 -4.79 -24.61 -6.02
CA SER A 286 -5.49 -24.22 -4.79
C SER A 286 -6.99 -24.01 -5.02
N VAL A 287 -7.36 -23.06 -5.89
CA VAL A 287 -8.75 -22.61 -6.03
C VAL A 287 -9.55 -23.60 -6.87
N VAL A 288 -9.02 -24.01 -8.03
CA VAL A 288 -9.79 -24.86 -8.95
C VAL A 288 -9.79 -26.31 -8.49
N LYS A 289 -8.62 -26.91 -8.23
CA LYS A 289 -8.54 -28.36 -7.92
C LYS A 289 -8.86 -28.67 -6.46
N GLN A 290 -8.26 -27.95 -5.50
CA GLN A 290 -8.40 -28.27 -4.07
C GLN A 290 -9.75 -27.80 -3.51
N LEU A 291 -10.21 -26.57 -3.86
CA LEU A 291 -11.51 -26.06 -3.44
C LEU A 291 -12.66 -26.45 -4.37
N LYS A 292 -12.35 -27.00 -5.55
CA LYS A 292 -13.33 -27.37 -6.58
C LYS A 292 -14.21 -26.20 -7.06
N ILE A 293 -13.66 -24.99 -7.00
CA ILE A 293 -14.34 -23.82 -7.54
C ILE A 293 -14.18 -23.83 -9.07
N PRO A 294 -15.27 -23.71 -9.84
CA PRO A 294 -15.20 -23.69 -11.30
C PRO A 294 -14.28 -22.57 -11.82
N GLU A 295 -13.49 -22.87 -12.85
CA GLU A 295 -12.53 -21.89 -13.41
C GLU A 295 -13.19 -20.59 -13.85
N GLN A 296 -14.43 -20.67 -14.32
CA GLN A 296 -15.22 -19.50 -14.71
C GLN A 296 -15.51 -18.54 -13.55
N LYS A 297 -15.44 -19.03 -12.32
CA LYS A 297 -15.58 -18.23 -11.09
C LYS A 297 -14.22 -17.73 -10.56
N VAL A 298 -13.14 -17.86 -11.32
CA VAL A 298 -11.81 -17.38 -10.95
C VAL A 298 -11.37 -16.30 -11.92
N PHE A 299 -10.93 -15.15 -11.40
CA PHE A 299 -10.38 -14.08 -12.23
C PHE A 299 -8.86 -14.17 -12.28
N VAL A 300 -8.30 -14.16 -13.48
CA VAL A 300 -6.86 -14.24 -13.73
C VAL A 300 -6.48 -13.16 -14.74
N ASN A 301 -5.41 -12.42 -14.46
CA ASN A 301 -4.84 -11.39 -15.35
C ASN A 301 -3.31 -11.34 -15.29
N LEU A 302 -2.69 -12.33 -14.63
CA LEU A 302 -1.23 -12.37 -14.45
C LEU A 302 -0.46 -12.52 -15.76
N GLU A 303 -1.11 -12.96 -16.81
CA GLU A 303 -0.51 -13.07 -18.15
C GLU A 303 -0.03 -11.71 -18.68
N ARG A 304 -0.69 -10.62 -18.27
CA ARG A 304 -0.39 -9.24 -18.70
C ARG A 304 0.46 -8.44 -17.72
N TYR A 305 0.45 -8.80 -16.45
CA TYR A 305 1.08 -7.97 -15.41
C TYR A 305 2.13 -8.68 -14.60
N GLY A 306 2.23 -10.02 -14.72
CA GLY A 306 3.05 -10.82 -13.84
C GLY A 306 2.59 -10.73 -12.38
N ASN A 307 3.51 -10.96 -11.48
CA ASN A 307 3.28 -10.83 -10.04
C ASN A 307 3.58 -9.39 -9.59
N THR A 308 2.57 -8.59 -9.41
CA THR A 308 2.68 -7.22 -8.85
C THR A 308 2.53 -7.17 -7.33
N SER A 309 2.81 -8.27 -6.63
CA SER A 309 2.81 -8.40 -5.16
C SER A 309 1.52 -7.84 -4.50
N ALA A 310 1.61 -6.87 -3.59
CA ALA A 310 0.46 -6.28 -2.92
C ALA A 310 -0.52 -5.58 -3.88
N ALA A 311 -0.07 -5.15 -5.05
CA ALA A 311 -0.92 -4.51 -6.06
C ALA A 311 -1.74 -5.51 -6.88
N SER A 312 -1.41 -6.82 -6.86
CA SER A 312 -1.98 -7.80 -7.79
C SER A 312 -3.49 -7.99 -7.62
N ILE A 313 -3.96 -8.11 -6.38
CA ILE A 313 -5.39 -8.29 -6.09
C ILE A 313 -6.20 -7.03 -6.44
N PRO A 314 -5.81 -5.81 -6.03
CA PRO A 314 -6.60 -4.63 -6.36
C PRO A 314 -6.56 -4.28 -7.86
N ILE A 315 -5.48 -4.55 -8.59
CA ILE A 315 -5.44 -4.44 -10.05
C ILE A 315 -6.41 -5.44 -10.68
N ALA A 316 -6.37 -6.71 -10.24
CA ALA A 316 -7.29 -7.74 -10.74
C ALA A 316 -8.76 -7.42 -10.42
N LEU A 317 -9.04 -6.82 -9.25
CA LEU A 317 -10.38 -6.36 -8.89
C LEU A 317 -10.87 -5.25 -9.83
N CYS A 318 -10.04 -4.24 -10.13
CA CYS A 318 -10.38 -3.18 -11.07
C CYS A 318 -10.74 -3.75 -12.44
N GLU A 319 -9.91 -4.64 -12.99
CA GLU A 319 -10.17 -5.25 -14.27
C GLU A 319 -11.37 -6.21 -14.27
N ALA A 320 -11.60 -6.94 -13.19
CA ALA A 320 -12.78 -7.79 -13.05
C ALA A 320 -14.07 -6.95 -13.08
N ILE A 321 -14.05 -5.76 -12.50
CA ILE A 321 -15.16 -4.81 -12.54
C ILE A 321 -15.34 -4.28 -13.98
N GLU A 322 -14.27 -3.83 -14.62
CA GLU A 322 -14.29 -3.32 -16.00
C GLU A 322 -14.76 -4.37 -17.02
N ALA A 323 -14.38 -5.63 -16.79
CA ALA A 323 -14.82 -6.77 -17.61
C ALA A 323 -16.28 -7.22 -17.32
N GLY A 324 -17.01 -6.52 -16.42
CA GLY A 324 -18.40 -6.86 -16.06
C GLY A 324 -18.53 -8.18 -15.29
N ARG A 325 -17.41 -8.68 -14.71
CA ARG A 325 -17.36 -9.91 -13.91
C ARG A 325 -17.84 -9.70 -12.48
N VAL A 326 -17.83 -8.46 -11.98
CA VAL A 326 -18.32 -8.06 -10.67
C VAL A 326 -19.63 -7.31 -10.83
N ARG A 327 -20.64 -7.70 -10.05
CA ARG A 327 -21.98 -7.09 -10.06
C ARG A 327 -22.53 -6.92 -8.64
N PRO A 328 -23.37 -5.91 -8.38
CA PRO A 328 -24.06 -5.79 -7.09
C PRO A 328 -24.80 -7.08 -6.73
N GLY A 329 -24.73 -7.44 -5.45
CA GLY A 329 -25.34 -8.67 -4.91
C GLY A 329 -24.46 -9.91 -4.96
N GLN A 330 -23.32 -9.88 -5.66
CA GLN A 330 -22.40 -11.02 -5.74
C GLN A 330 -21.52 -11.16 -4.48
N THR A 331 -21.16 -12.39 -4.18
CA THR A 331 -20.16 -12.76 -3.16
C THR A 331 -18.81 -12.93 -3.83
N LEU A 332 -17.86 -12.06 -3.47
CA LEU A 332 -16.47 -12.11 -3.93
C LEU A 332 -15.58 -12.67 -2.83
N VAL A 333 -14.51 -13.39 -3.21
CA VAL A 333 -13.42 -13.75 -2.31
C VAL A 333 -12.11 -13.22 -2.86
N LEU A 334 -11.39 -12.44 -2.05
CA LEU A 334 -10.01 -12.03 -2.32
C LEU A 334 -9.11 -12.86 -1.44
N ALA A 335 -8.09 -13.52 -2.02
CA ALA A 335 -7.20 -14.40 -1.28
C ALA A 335 -5.75 -14.21 -1.73
N GLY A 336 -4.83 -14.06 -0.79
CA GLY A 336 -3.41 -13.84 -1.05
C GLY A 336 -2.50 -14.56 -0.07
N PHE A 337 -1.26 -14.73 -0.48
CA PHE A 337 -0.14 -15.22 0.31
C PHE A 337 1.10 -14.40 -0.06
N GLY A 338 2.10 -14.39 0.83
CA GLY A 338 3.32 -13.64 0.57
C GLY A 338 4.48 -14.02 1.49
N ALA A 339 5.56 -13.25 1.35
CA ALA A 339 6.71 -13.35 2.23
C ALA A 339 6.30 -13.15 3.69
N GLY A 340 7.08 -13.78 4.59
CA GLY A 340 6.85 -13.74 6.01
C GLY A 340 6.99 -15.10 6.69
N LEU A 341 6.37 -16.20 6.31
CA LEU A 341 5.29 -16.30 5.34
C LEU A 341 4.01 -15.65 5.86
N THR A 342 3.18 -15.12 4.97
CA THR A 342 1.89 -14.53 5.34
C THR A 342 0.79 -15.02 4.41
N TRP A 343 -0.47 -15.05 4.89
CA TRP A 343 -1.64 -15.25 4.05
C TRP A 343 -2.82 -14.45 4.57
N ALA A 344 -3.74 -14.14 3.67
CA ALA A 344 -4.98 -13.48 4.02
C ALA A 344 -6.07 -13.80 3.01
N ALA A 345 -7.32 -13.84 3.49
CA ALA A 345 -8.49 -13.92 2.64
C ALA A 345 -9.65 -13.11 3.24
N THR A 346 -10.52 -12.62 2.37
CA THR A 346 -11.72 -11.87 2.76
C THR A 346 -12.88 -12.27 1.87
N ALA A 347 -14.06 -12.44 2.47
CA ALA A 347 -15.32 -12.57 1.75
C ALA A 347 -16.04 -11.21 1.74
N ILE A 348 -16.54 -10.81 0.58
CA ILE A 348 -17.16 -9.51 0.34
C ILE A 348 -18.51 -9.73 -0.34
N HIS A 349 -19.57 -9.18 0.23
CA HIS A 349 -20.83 -8.99 -0.48
C HIS A 349 -20.76 -7.64 -1.21
N TRP A 350 -20.71 -7.69 -2.53
CA TRP A 350 -20.51 -6.50 -3.36
C TRP A 350 -21.77 -5.65 -3.43
N CYS A 351 -21.72 -4.41 -2.97
CA CYS A 351 -22.87 -3.52 -2.91
C CYS A 351 -22.79 -2.36 -3.90
N ALA A 352 -21.56 -1.94 -4.26
CA ALA A 352 -21.39 -0.76 -5.10
C ALA A 352 -21.89 -0.99 -6.53
N PRO A 353 -22.62 -0.02 -7.13
CA PRO A 353 -22.95 -0.06 -8.55
C PRO A 353 -21.67 0.01 -9.37
N VAL A 354 -21.55 -0.85 -10.37
CA VAL A 354 -20.40 -0.91 -11.29
C VAL A 354 -20.62 -0.09 -12.56
N GLU A 355 -21.87 0.17 -12.91
CA GLU A 355 -22.22 1.09 -14.00
C GLU A 355 -21.95 2.52 -13.58
N ARG A 356 -21.07 3.18 -14.33
CA ARG A 356 -20.70 4.57 -14.05
C ARG A 356 -21.50 5.52 -14.91
N THR A 357 -22.27 6.38 -14.31
CA THR A 357 -22.69 7.60 -15.00
C THR A 357 -21.46 8.51 -15.08
N PRO A 358 -21.01 8.91 -16.28
CA PRO A 358 -19.88 9.82 -16.40
C PRO A 358 -20.10 11.06 -15.53
N ALA A 359 -19.15 11.35 -14.65
CA ALA A 359 -19.24 12.59 -13.88
C ALA A 359 -19.18 13.78 -14.84
N PRO A 360 -19.91 14.87 -14.57
CA PRO A 360 -19.76 16.08 -15.34
C PRO A 360 -18.29 16.55 -15.35
N TRP A 361 -17.79 16.97 -16.51
CA TRP A 361 -16.38 17.38 -16.70
C TRP A 361 -15.86 18.39 -15.66
N TRP A 362 -16.75 19.26 -15.15
CA TRP A 362 -16.40 20.25 -14.15
C TRP A 362 -16.04 19.63 -12.79
N LYS A 363 -16.58 18.45 -12.44
CA LYS A 363 -16.18 17.74 -11.22
C LYS A 363 -14.75 17.24 -11.32
N ASP A 364 -14.34 16.70 -12.46
CA ASP A 364 -12.98 16.25 -12.68
C ASP A 364 -12.00 17.45 -12.70
N ALA A 365 -12.40 18.54 -13.34
CA ALA A 365 -11.63 19.79 -13.28
C ALA A 365 -11.50 20.34 -11.85
N GLN A 366 -12.54 20.28 -11.03
CA GLN A 366 -12.52 20.67 -9.62
C GLN A 366 -11.59 19.79 -8.78
N ARG A 367 -11.62 18.47 -9.00
CA ARG A 367 -10.71 17.53 -8.33
C ARG A 367 -9.25 17.82 -8.69
N GLU A 368 -8.97 17.97 -9.98
CA GLU A 368 -7.61 18.28 -10.45
C GLU A 368 -7.11 19.61 -9.88
N ALA A 369 -7.94 20.66 -9.88
CA ALA A 369 -7.62 21.93 -9.22
C ALA A 369 -7.34 21.73 -7.72
N GLY A 370 -8.09 20.84 -7.05
CA GLY A 370 -7.85 20.47 -5.65
C GLY A 370 -6.47 19.83 -5.45
N TYR A 371 -6.06 18.91 -6.31
CA TYR A 371 -4.74 18.28 -6.26
C TYR A 371 -3.60 19.26 -6.54
N GLN A 372 -3.79 20.17 -7.50
CA GLN A 372 -2.80 21.24 -7.80
C GLN A 372 -2.64 22.20 -6.60
N LEU A 373 -3.75 22.59 -5.97
CA LEU A 373 -3.71 23.41 -4.76
C LEU A 373 -3.03 22.68 -3.58
N ALA A 374 -3.26 21.36 -3.41
CA ALA A 374 -2.59 20.54 -2.40
C ALA A 374 -1.07 20.53 -2.64
N SER A 375 -0.65 20.29 -3.87
CA SER A 375 0.77 20.30 -4.27
C SER A 375 1.42 21.68 -4.03
N ALA A 376 0.77 22.76 -4.44
CA ALA A 376 1.26 24.12 -4.20
C ALA A 376 1.38 24.43 -2.70
N ARG A 377 0.36 24.06 -1.90
CA ARG A 377 0.35 24.22 -0.44
C ARG A 377 1.48 23.42 0.22
N SER A 378 1.71 22.17 -0.20
CA SER A 378 2.78 21.33 0.30
C SER A 378 4.15 21.94 0.00
N THR A 379 4.35 22.42 -1.22
CA THR A 379 5.59 23.09 -1.64
C THR A 379 5.83 24.34 -0.81
N TRP A 380 4.81 25.17 -0.63
CA TRP A 380 4.91 26.39 0.18
C TRP A 380 5.23 26.06 1.65
N ARG A 381 4.58 25.06 2.25
CA ARG A 381 4.88 24.61 3.62
C ARG A 381 6.31 24.11 3.77
N ARG A 382 6.84 23.39 2.78
CA ARG A 382 8.26 22.94 2.78
C ARG A 382 9.21 24.12 2.75
N LEU A 383 8.95 25.10 1.88
CA LEU A 383 9.76 26.34 1.79
C LEU A 383 9.69 27.16 3.09
N ALA A 384 8.49 27.34 3.63
CA ALA A 384 8.28 28.07 4.89
C ALA A 384 9.00 27.39 6.07
N ARG A 385 8.95 26.06 6.17
CA ARG A 385 9.68 25.32 7.23
C ARG A 385 11.19 25.45 7.09
N ARG A 386 11.73 25.41 5.85
CA ARG A 386 13.16 25.64 5.60
C ARG A 386 13.55 27.06 5.99
N ALA A 387 12.83 28.06 5.52
CA ALA A 387 13.08 29.47 5.86
C ALA A 387 12.98 29.70 7.39
N TYR A 388 11.99 29.10 8.06
CA TYR A 388 11.85 29.19 9.51
C TYR A 388 13.04 28.53 10.23
N GLY A 389 13.47 27.32 9.78
CA GLY A 389 14.65 26.64 10.32
C GLY A 389 15.94 27.47 10.14
N ASP A 390 16.08 28.10 8.97
CA ASP A 390 17.23 28.96 8.68
C ASP A 390 17.25 30.24 9.55
N VAL A 391 16.08 30.76 9.93
CA VAL A 391 15.96 31.95 10.76
C VAL A 391 16.03 31.62 12.25
N MET A 392 15.35 30.55 12.69
CA MET A 392 15.12 30.20 14.09
C MET A 392 15.99 29.09 14.63
N GLY A 393 16.86 28.51 13.82
CA GLY A 393 17.76 27.41 14.21
C GLY A 393 18.74 27.80 15.33
N PRO A 394 19.44 26.84 15.97
CA PRO A 394 20.39 27.10 17.04
C PRO A 394 21.49 28.07 16.59
N ALA A 395 22.05 28.82 17.55
CA ALA A 395 22.98 29.90 17.26
C ALA A 395 24.31 29.47 16.62
N ASP A 396 24.66 28.20 16.78
CA ASP A 396 25.85 27.51 16.28
C ASP A 396 25.62 26.83 14.93
N ALA A 397 24.36 26.73 14.46
CA ALA A 397 24.08 26.22 13.13
C ALA A 397 24.38 27.29 12.05
N PRO A 398 24.68 26.89 10.79
CA PRO A 398 24.89 27.82 9.67
C PRO A 398 23.58 28.44 9.20
N THR A 399 22.75 28.91 10.13
CA THR A 399 21.47 29.57 9.89
C THR A 399 21.67 31.08 9.75
N VAL A 400 20.73 31.77 9.13
CA VAL A 400 20.73 33.26 9.02
C VAL A 400 20.81 33.88 10.40
N ARG A 401 20.06 33.35 11.39
CA ARG A 401 20.10 33.81 12.78
C ARG A 401 21.44 33.58 13.45
N GLY A 402 22.06 32.39 13.23
CA GLY A 402 23.41 32.07 13.74
C GLY A 402 24.44 33.02 13.19
N ARG A 403 24.42 33.33 11.88
CA ARG A 403 25.31 34.33 11.24
C ARG A 403 25.11 35.72 11.77
N LEU A 404 23.85 36.17 11.91
CA LEU A 404 23.54 37.48 12.45
C LEU A 404 24.00 37.63 13.91
N ARG A 405 23.80 36.61 14.73
CA ARG A 405 24.22 36.58 16.14
C ARG A 405 25.74 36.56 16.26
N ALA A 406 26.44 35.75 15.47
CA ALA A 406 27.90 35.75 15.42
C ALA A 406 28.47 37.13 15.02
N THR A 407 27.84 37.80 14.04
CA THR A 407 28.24 39.17 13.63
C THR A 407 28.02 40.20 14.75
N ILE A 408 26.90 40.11 15.48
CA ILE A 408 26.60 40.99 16.62
C ILE A 408 27.58 40.77 17.77
N ASP A 409 27.89 39.50 18.07
CA ASP A 409 28.80 39.15 19.16
C ASP A 409 30.26 39.51 18.81
N ALA A 410 30.68 39.35 17.56
CA ALA A 410 31.97 39.85 17.06
C ALA A 410 32.06 41.38 17.15
N GLY A 411 31.00 42.12 16.78
CA GLY A 411 30.93 43.55 16.91
C GLY A 411 31.02 44.00 18.38
N ARG A 412 30.34 43.32 19.30
CA ARG A 412 30.42 43.59 20.75
C ARG A 412 31.81 43.29 21.32
N ALA A 413 32.49 42.26 20.88
CA ALA A 413 33.84 41.92 21.27
C ALA A 413 34.83 43.02 20.80
N ALA A 414 34.74 43.46 19.52
CA ALA A 414 35.55 44.51 18.97
C ALA A 414 35.34 45.85 19.69
N TRP A 415 34.12 46.17 20.12
CA TRP A 415 33.83 47.38 20.89
C TRP A 415 34.39 47.36 22.31
N ARG A 416 34.48 46.21 22.95
CA ARG A 416 35.11 46.04 24.27
C ARG A 416 36.62 46.18 24.26
N THR A 417 37.27 45.86 23.16
CA THR A 417 38.74 45.99 22.99
C THR A 417 39.17 47.41 22.65
N HIS A 418 38.25 48.27 22.22
CA HIS A 418 38.47 49.66 21.83
C HIS A 418 38.08 50.68 22.91
N LYS A 419 37.80 50.26 24.16
CA LYS A 419 37.62 51.24 25.24
C LYS A 419 38.98 51.92 25.54
N PRO A 420 39.11 53.23 25.33
CA PRO A 420 40.35 53.91 25.67
C PRO A 420 40.55 53.83 27.17
N SER A 421 41.76 53.40 27.57
CA SER A 421 42.21 53.45 28.94
C SER A 421 42.20 54.90 29.43
N GLY A 422 41.21 55.24 30.26
CA GLY A 422 41.17 56.55 30.89
C GLY A 422 42.42 56.80 31.73
N ARG A 423 43.23 57.73 31.30
CA ARG A 423 44.29 58.30 32.17
C ARG A 423 43.62 59.17 33.24
N ARG A 424 44.00 58.92 34.46
CA ARG A 424 43.89 59.86 35.55
C ARG A 424 44.91 60.99 35.35
#